data_50301aa0d264592b46c88a7cfb9ed105
#
_entry.id   50301aa0d264592b46c88a7cfb9ed105
#
_cell.length_a   1.000
_cell.length_b   1.000
_cell.length_c   1.000
_cell.angle_alpha   90.00
_cell.angle_beta   90.00
_cell.angle_gamma   90.00
#
_symmetry.space_group_name_H-M   'P 1'
#
loop_
_entity.id
_entity.type
_entity.pdbx_description
1 polymer ?
#
loop_
_entity_poly.entity_id
_entity_poly.type
_entity_poly.pdbx_seq_one_letter_code
_entity_poly.pdbx_strand_id
1 'polypeptide(L)' 'MAKGIFTPKNPQKYIGDSSNIRFLSTWELRFQTFLDLNPNIIAWNSEDIKIPYY' A
#
# COMPACT_ATOMS: atom_id res chain seq x y z
N MET A 1 3.02 -19.15 -0.13
CA MET A 1 3.57 -17.80 -0.27
C MET A 1 2.81 -17.04 -1.34
N ALA A 2 2.34 -15.85 -1.01
CA ALA A 2 1.58 -15.04 -1.95
C ALA A 2 2.43 -13.87 -2.44
N LYS A 3 2.39 -13.64 -3.74
CA LYS A 3 3.04 -12.48 -4.33
C LYS A 3 2.25 -12.05 -5.55
N GLY A 4 2.27 -10.77 -5.84
CA GLY A 4 1.52 -10.26 -6.98
C GLY A 4 1.45 -8.74 -6.97
N ILE A 5 0.41 -8.22 -7.62
CA ILE A 5 0.19 -6.78 -7.73
C ILE A 5 -1.02 -6.42 -6.88
N PHE A 6 -0.83 -5.45 -5.99
CA PHE A 6 -1.90 -4.93 -5.15
C PHE A 6 -2.64 -3.83 -5.90
N THR A 7 -3.96 -3.92 -5.91
CA THR A 7 -4.81 -2.89 -6.52
C THR A 7 -5.49 -2.09 -5.41
N PRO A 8 -5.06 -0.86 -5.15
CA PRO A 8 -5.64 -0.06 -4.07
C PRO A 8 -7.03 0.44 -4.42
N LYS A 9 -7.86 0.57 -3.39
CA LYS A 9 -9.17 1.21 -3.56
C LYS A 9 -9.06 2.72 -3.51
N ASN A 10 -7.98 3.23 -2.91
CA ASN A 10 -7.72 4.66 -2.83
C ASN A 10 -6.36 4.96 -3.45
N PRO A 11 -6.21 4.80 -4.76
CA PRO A 11 -4.89 4.94 -5.40
C PRO A 11 -4.27 6.31 -5.24
N GLN A 12 -5.09 7.32 -4.97
CA GLN A 12 -4.59 8.68 -4.76
C GLN A 12 -3.72 8.80 -3.50
N LYS A 13 -3.81 7.82 -2.59
CA LYS A 13 -2.99 7.82 -1.37
C LYS A 13 -1.60 7.27 -1.62
N TYR A 14 -1.42 6.51 -2.69
CA TYR A 14 -0.14 5.88 -2.94
C TYR A 14 0.84 6.86 -3.58
N ILE A 15 2.04 6.92 -3.01
CA ILE A 15 3.11 7.77 -3.53
C ILE A 15 3.89 6.94 -4.54
N GLY A 16 3.69 7.22 -5.82
CA GLY A 16 4.34 6.50 -6.89
C GLY A 16 3.34 5.92 -7.87
N ASP A 17 3.74 4.85 -8.55
CA ASP A 17 2.89 4.22 -9.56
C ASP A 17 1.91 3.26 -8.89
N SER A 18 0.68 3.72 -8.69
CA SER A 18 -0.35 2.94 -8.02
C SER A 18 -0.82 1.74 -8.85
N SER A 19 -0.44 1.67 -10.09
CA SER A 19 -0.80 0.52 -10.94
C SER A 19 0.25 -0.58 -10.88
N ASN A 20 1.32 -0.39 -10.12
CA ASN A 20 2.41 -1.36 -10.05
C ASN A 20 2.89 -1.53 -8.61
N ILE A 21 1.96 -1.70 -7.69
CA ILE A 21 2.28 -1.92 -6.29
C ILE A 21 2.45 -3.41 -6.07
N ARG A 22 3.67 -3.84 -5.79
CA ARG A 22 3.96 -5.26 -5.60
C ARG A 22 3.90 -5.66 -4.14
N PHE A 23 3.46 -6.89 -3.91
CA PHE A 23 3.60 -7.50 -2.60
C PHE A 23 4.28 -8.86 -2.78
N LEU A 24 5.14 -9.20 -1.82
CA LEU A 24 5.93 -10.43 -1.88
C LEU A 24 5.49 -11.46 -0.87
N SER A 25 4.53 -11.14 -0.02
CA SER A 25 4.03 -12.05 0.97
C SER A 25 2.61 -11.66 1.36
N THR A 26 1.89 -12.59 1.98
CA THR A 26 0.56 -12.32 2.48
C THR A 26 0.59 -11.20 3.52
N TRP A 27 1.66 -11.15 4.31
CA TRP A 27 1.82 -10.11 5.32
C TRP A 27 1.86 -8.72 4.68
N GLU A 28 2.62 -8.58 3.61
CA GLU A 28 2.71 -7.30 2.90
C GLU A 28 1.36 -6.91 2.31
N LEU A 29 0.66 -7.89 1.75
CA LEU A 29 -0.66 -7.63 1.19
C LEU A 29 -1.62 -7.10 2.24
N ARG A 30 -1.62 -7.69 3.42
CA ARG A 30 -2.46 -7.24 4.52
C ARG A 30 -2.07 -5.84 4.98
N PHE A 31 -0.78 -5.59 5.08
CA PHE A 31 -0.28 -4.30 5.52
C PHE A 31 -0.66 -3.22 4.51
N GLN A 32 -0.49 -3.50 3.23
CA GLN A 32 -0.85 -2.55 2.18
C GLN A 32 -2.36 -2.27 2.17
N THR A 33 -3.16 -3.31 2.38
CA THR A 33 -4.61 -3.13 2.48
C THR A 33 -4.96 -2.23 3.67
N PHE A 34 -4.29 -2.43 4.79
CA PHE A 34 -4.50 -1.60 5.97
C PHE A 34 -4.16 -0.14 5.67
N LEU A 35 -3.04 0.10 5.01
CA LEU A 35 -2.63 1.45 4.68
C LEU A 35 -3.62 2.12 3.72
N ASP A 36 -4.12 1.34 2.78
CA ASP A 36 -5.04 1.86 1.77
C ASP A 36 -6.38 2.26 2.37
N LEU A 37 -6.87 1.49 3.33
CA LEU A 37 -8.21 1.69 3.87
C LEU A 37 -8.23 2.54 5.15
N ASN A 38 -7.09 2.77 5.78
CA ASN A 38 -7.05 3.50 7.04
C ASN A 38 -7.20 5.00 6.80
N PRO A 39 -8.26 5.63 7.34
CA PRO A 39 -8.49 7.05 7.12
C PRO A 39 -7.46 7.97 7.77
N ASN A 40 -6.69 7.46 8.73
CA ASN A 40 -5.64 8.23 9.39
C ASN A 40 -4.36 8.28 8.56
N ILE A 41 -4.28 7.46 7.52
CA ILE A 41 -3.10 7.44 6.66
C ILE A 41 -3.41 8.25 5.41
N ILE A 42 -2.70 9.34 5.22
CA ILE A 42 -2.95 10.25 4.11
C ILE A 42 -2.17 9.89 2.86
N ALA A 43 -1.04 9.17 3.03
CA ALA A 43 -0.22 8.73 1.90
C ALA A 43 0.67 7.60 2.37
N TRP A 44 1.11 6.74 1.44
CA TRP A 44 2.00 5.64 1.78
C TRP A 44 2.78 5.20 0.54
N ASN A 45 3.85 4.45 0.78
CA ASN A 45 4.71 3.96 -0.28
C ASN A 45 5.26 2.61 0.13
N SER A 46 5.21 1.62 -0.76
CA SER A 46 5.64 0.27 -0.44
C SER A 46 7.15 0.08 -0.56
N GLU A 47 7.83 0.93 -1.31
CA GLU A 47 9.26 0.76 -1.53
C GLU A 47 10.09 1.17 -0.32
N ASP A 48 9.74 2.31 0.29
CA ASP A 48 10.49 2.85 1.42
C ASP A 48 9.77 2.68 2.74
N ILE A 49 8.56 2.14 2.71
CA ILE A 49 7.71 1.95 3.89
C ILE A 49 7.59 3.25 4.68
N LYS A 50 7.39 4.34 3.96
CA LYS A 50 7.14 5.64 4.58
C LYS A 50 5.65 5.83 4.72
N ILE A 51 5.22 6.09 5.93
CA ILE A 51 3.80 6.20 6.24
C ILE A 51 3.54 7.53 6.95
N PRO A 52 3.40 8.63 6.20
CA PRO A 52 3.01 9.89 6.81
C PRO A 52 1.54 9.83 7.21
N TYR A 53 1.28 10.06 8.48
CA TYR A 53 -0.08 10.11 9.00
C TYR A 53 -0.13 11.08 10.17
N TYR A 54 -1.34 11.45 10.55
CA TYR A 54 -1.55 12.34 11.67
C TYR A 54 -1.30 11.66 12.98
#